data_77b922741079d60e0500e71ad35902ac
#
_entry.id   77b922741079d60e0500e71ad35902ac
#
_cell.length_a   1.000
_cell.length_b   1.000
_cell.length_c   1.000
_cell.angle_alpha   90.00
_cell.angle_beta   90.00
_cell.angle_gamma   90.00
#
_symmetry.space_group_name_H-M   'P 1'
#
loop_
_entity.id
_entity.type
_entity.pdbx_description
1 polymer ?
#
loop_
_entity_poly.entity_id
_entity_poly.type
_entity_poly.pdbx_seq_one_letter_code
_entity_poly.pdbx_strand_id
1 'polypeptide(L)'
;MAILKVARMGHPVLRAKAQPVPPSEIRHPRIQQLIDDLFETMREYSGIGLAAPQVHEGLRLFVAGVRAADGNAIELTDDTDMPFIALVNPEVTPVSSEVISGWEGCLSIPDIRGLVPRADRIHVKAYDRQGRAVEIEAQGLPARVIQHETDHLDGVLFFDRMANFESLTFNDEYRRYWMDDEET
;
A
#
# COMPACT_ATOMS: atom_id res chain seq x y z
N MET A 1 6.16 -20.31 3.08
CA MET A 1 6.00 -18.98 2.44
C MET A 1 6.19 -19.20 0.95
N ALA A 2 5.35 -18.59 0.12
CA ALA A 2 5.38 -18.71 -1.33
C ALA A 2 5.36 -17.33 -1.97
N ILE A 3 6.05 -17.18 -3.10
CA ILE A 3 5.94 -15.99 -3.94
C ILE A 3 4.70 -16.16 -4.80
N LEU A 4 3.76 -15.22 -4.66
CA LEU A 4 2.50 -15.23 -5.38
C LEU A 4 2.60 -14.45 -6.68
N LYS A 5 1.82 -14.85 -7.68
CA LYS A 5 1.74 -14.11 -8.94
C LYS A 5 0.98 -12.81 -8.74
N VAL A 6 1.62 -11.69 -9.09
CA VAL A 6 0.99 -10.37 -9.05
C VAL A 6 0.10 -10.17 -10.28
N ALA A 7 -1.16 -9.80 -10.06
CA ALA A 7 -2.11 -9.41 -11.09
C ALA A 7 -1.68 -8.09 -11.74
N ARG A 8 -1.72 -8.03 -13.06
CA ARG A 8 -1.43 -6.80 -13.81
C ARG A 8 -2.71 -6.02 -14.12
N MET A 9 -2.56 -4.72 -14.28
CA MET A 9 -3.62 -3.83 -14.76
C MET A 9 -4.35 -4.43 -15.96
N GLY A 10 -5.69 -4.36 -15.94
CA GLY A 10 -6.56 -5.04 -16.90
C GLY A 10 -7.19 -6.32 -16.34
N HIS A 11 -6.61 -6.93 -15.29
CA HIS A 11 -7.25 -8.05 -14.61
C HIS A 11 -8.44 -7.54 -13.77
N PRO A 12 -9.66 -8.16 -13.88
CA PRO A 12 -10.86 -7.66 -13.23
C PRO A 12 -10.79 -7.65 -11.69
N VAL A 13 -9.95 -8.50 -11.08
CA VAL A 13 -9.77 -8.53 -9.62
C VAL A 13 -9.28 -7.19 -9.06
N LEU A 14 -8.50 -6.42 -9.83
CA LEU A 14 -7.98 -5.12 -9.42
C LEU A 14 -9.04 -4.00 -9.46
N ARG A 15 -10.21 -4.28 -10.02
CA ARG A 15 -11.35 -3.36 -10.08
C ARG A 15 -12.53 -3.82 -9.24
N ALA A 16 -12.41 -4.99 -8.60
CA ALA A 16 -13.41 -5.52 -7.70
C ALA A 16 -13.21 -4.97 -6.28
N LYS A 17 -14.30 -4.67 -5.58
CA LYS A 17 -14.24 -4.34 -4.15
C LYS A 17 -13.98 -5.60 -3.34
N ALA A 18 -12.93 -5.56 -2.53
CA ALA A 18 -12.53 -6.66 -1.65
C ALA A 18 -13.55 -6.90 -0.53
N GLN A 19 -13.76 -8.16 -0.18
CA GLN A 19 -14.66 -8.56 0.87
C GLN A 19 -13.99 -8.47 2.25
N PRO A 20 -14.68 -7.96 3.27
CA PRO A 20 -14.13 -7.94 4.62
C PRO A 20 -13.85 -9.37 5.13
N VAL A 21 -12.77 -9.52 5.87
CA VAL A 21 -12.42 -10.75 6.59
C VAL A 21 -13.18 -10.74 7.93
N PRO A 22 -14.01 -11.74 8.24
CA PRO A 22 -14.64 -11.83 9.55
C PRO A 22 -13.58 -11.80 10.67
N PRO A 23 -13.73 -10.98 11.73
CA PRO A 23 -12.73 -10.90 12.80
C PRO A 23 -12.35 -12.24 13.42
N SER A 24 -13.30 -13.17 13.52
CA SER A 24 -13.09 -14.54 14.01
C SER A 24 -12.18 -15.38 13.09
N GLU A 25 -12.08 -15.01 11.80
CA GLU A 25 -11.30 -15.75 10.80
C GLU A 25 -9.89 -15.18 10.60
N ILE A 26 -9.59 -13.99 11.12
CA ILE A 26 -8.27 -13.35 10.92
C ILE A 26 -7.14 -14.29 11.38
N ARG A 27 -7.33 -15.02 12.49
CA ARG A 27 -6.35 -15.97 13.02
C ARG A 27 -6.39 -17.36 12.35
N HIS A 28 -7.29 -17.56 11.39
CA HIS A 28 -7.35 -18.84 10.67
C HIS A 28 -6.04 -19.08 9.90
N PRO A 29 -5.49 -20.32 9.89
CA PRO A 29 -4.21 -20.62 9.24
C PRO A 29 -4.12 -20.15 7.79
N ARG A 30 -5.21 -20.19 7.01
CA ARG A 30 -5.25 -19.69 5.62
C ARG A 30 -4.96 -18.19 5.54
N ILE A 31 -5.54 -17.39 6.43
CA ILE A 31 -5.33 -15.94 6.45
C ILE A 31 -3.89 -15.61 6.91
N GLN A 32 -3.39 -16.33 7.91
CA GLN A 32 -2.02 -16.16 8.37
C GLN A 32 -1.00 -16.52 7.29
N GLN A 33 -1.24 -17.63 6.58
CA GLN A 33 -0.39 -18.03 5.45
C GLN A 33 -0.44 -16.99 4.32
N LEU A 34 -1.63 -16.46 3.99
CA LEU A 34 -1.75 -15.40 2.98
C LEU A 34 -0.96 -14.15 3.38
N ILE A 35 -1.02 -13.71 4.64
CA ILE A 35 -0.23 -12.57 5.14
C ILE A 35 1.27 -12.84 4.99
N ASP A 36 1.74 -14.03 5.35
CA ASP A 36 3.15 -14.40 5.21
C ASP A 36 3.60 -14.44 3.74
N ASP A 37 2.75 -15.00 2.86
CA ASP A 37 3.01 -15.05 1.42
C ASP A 37 2.98 -13.65 0.76
N LEU A 38 2.11 -12.75 1.24
CA LEU A 38 2.09 -11.35 0.82
C LEU A 38 3.39 -10.63 1.19
N PHE A 39 3.89 -10.79 2.41
CA PHE A 39 5.17 -10.19 2.81
C PHE A 39 6.34 -10.72 1.98
N GLU A 40 6.38 -12.03 1.71
CA GLU A 40 7.43 -12.63 0.89
C GLU A 40 7.36 -12.11 -0.55
N THR A 41 6.14 -12.07 -1.13
CA THR A 41 5.90 -11.55 -2.47
C THR A 41 6.27 -10.07 -2.58
N MET A 42 5.87 -9.26 -1.61
CA MET A 42 6.21 -7.83 -1.56
C MET A 42 7.73 -7.61 -1.59
N ARG A 43 8.48 -8.37 -0.79
CA ARG A 43 9.96 -8.30 -0.77
C ARG A 43 10.59 -8.73 -2.09
N GLU A 44 10.12 -9.84 -2.67
CA GLU A 44 10.62 -10.35 -3.95
C GLU A 44 10.47 -9.33 -5.09
N TYR A 45 9.34 -8.61 -5.10
CA TYR A 45 9.08 -7.57 -6.09
C TYR A 45 9.62 -6.18 -5.69
N SER A 46 10.39 -6.09 -4.59
CA SER A 46 10.93 -4.82 -4.07
C SER A 46 9.85 -3.75 -3.82
N GLY A 47 8.65 -4.19 -3.42
CA GLY A 47 7.52 -3.32 -3.07
C GLY A 47 7.58 -2.87 -1.62
N ILE A 48 6.87 -1.78 -1.33
CA ILE A 48 6.67 -1.23 0.02
C ILE A 48 5.25 -1.46 0.55
N GLY A 49 4.37 -1.98 -0.29
CA GLY A 49 3.02 -2.42 0.03
C GLY A 49 2.55 -3.48 -0.96
N LEU A 50 1.58 -4.31 -0.55
CA LEU A 50 0.92 -5.30 -1.39
C LEU A 50 -0.43 -5.69 -0.80
N ALA A 51 -1.49 -5.46 -1.56
CA ALA A 51 -2.86 -5.80 -1.19
C ALA A 51 -3.27 -7.19 -1.70
N ALA A 52 -4.12 -7.89 -0.97
CA ALA A 52 -4.59 -9.22 -1.35
C ALA A 52 -5.24 -9.29 -2.75
N PRO A 53 -6.02 -8.30 -3.23
CA PRO A 53 -6.51 -8.31 -4.61
C PRO A 53 -5.40 -8.36 -5.67
N GLN A 54 -4.22 -7.81 -5.39
CA GLN A 54 -3.08 -7.87 -6.31
C GLN A 54 -2.51 -9.28 -6.48
N VAL A 55 -2.80 -10.20 -5.58
CA VAL A 55 -2.44 -11.62 -5.69
C VAL A 55 -3.65 -12.52 -5.92
N HIS A 56 -4.71 -11.98 -6.53
CA HIS A 56 -5.97 -12.67 -6.88
C HIS A 56 -6.84 -13.09 -5.69
N GLU A 57 -6.55 -12.61 -4.48
CA GLU A 57 -7.35 -12.86 -3.28
C GLU A 57 -8.26 -11.65 -3.00
N GLY A 58 -9.58 -11.81 -3.18
CA GLY A 58 -10.57 -10.74 -3.03
C GLY A 58 -10.89 -10.38 -1.58
N LEU A 59 -9.90 -10.39 -0.68
CA LEU A 59 -10.03 -10.13 0.75
C LEU A 59 -9.55 -8.72 1.11
N ARG A 60 -10.24 -8.08 2.08
CA ARG A 60 -9.91 -6.74 2.53
C ARG A 60 -8.75 -6.76 3.53
N LEU A 61 -7.54 -7.02 3.02
CA LEU A 61 -6.30 -6.97 3.78
C LEU A 61 -5.12 -6.60 2.87
N PHE A 62 -4.11 -5.97 3.46
CA PHE A 62 -2.84 -5.70 2.80
C PHE A 62 -1.67 -5.82 3.79
N VAL A 63 -0.48 -5.91 3.26
CA VAL A 63 0.78 -5.77 3.99
C VAL A 63 1.52 -4.54 3.48
N ALA A 64 2.27 -3.89 4.37
CA ALA A 64 3.11 -2.76 4.01
C ALA A 64 4.32 -2.68 4.95
N GLY A 65 5.37 -2.01 4.52
CA GLY A 65 6.54 -1.72 5.33
C GLY A 65 7.77 -1.39 4.49
N VAL A 66 8.57 -0.47 5.01
CA VAL A 66 9.91 -0.16 4.53
C VAL A 66 10.86 -0.49 5.67
N ARG A 67 11.87 -1.32 5.42
CA ARG A 67 12.82 -1.69 6.46
C ARG A 67 13.85 -0.59 6.61
N ALA A 68 13.91 0.00 7.81
CA ALA A 68 15.07 0.77 8.23
C ALA A 68 16.32 -0.10 8.23
N ALA A 69 17.46 0.46 7.94
CA ALA A 69 18.74 -0.24 7.96
C ALA A 69 19.07 -0.89 9.32
N ASP A 70 18.45 -0.43 10.41
CA ASP A 70 18.86 -0.73 11.79
C ASP A 70 17.86 -1.57 12.61
N GLY A 71 16.71 -1.94 12.09
CA GLY A 71 15.81 -2.97 12.68
C GLY A 71 15.08 -2.61 13.98
N ASN A 72 15.03 -1.35 14.40
CA ASN A 72 14.33 -0.91 15.60
C ASN A 72 12.85 -0.55 15.33
N ALA A 73 12.00 -0.73 16.33
CA ALA A 73 10.58 -0.41 16.30
C ALA A 73 10.35 1.08 16.06
N ILE A 74 9.36 1.42 15.23
CA ILE A 74 9.23 2.70 14.55
C ILE A 74 7.94 3.38 14.94
N GLU A 75 8.03 4.66 15.26
CA GLU A 75 6.90 5.58 15.20
C GLU A 75 6.63 5.90 13.72
N LEU A 76 5.36 5.84 13.27
CA LEU A 76 4.95 6.06 11.88
C LEU A 76 5.00 7.55 11.47
N THR A 77 5.90 8.31 12.05
CA THR A 77 6.06 9.75 11.85
C THR A 77 7.34 10.12 11.11
N ASP A 78 8.21 9.17 10.81
CA ASP A 78 9.45 9.42 10.06
C ASP A 78 9.25 9.06 8.58
N ASP A 79 9.60 9.97 7.68
CA ASP A 79 9.30 9.88 6.24
C ASP A 79 9.94 8.67 5.52
N THR A 80 10.88 7.99 6.16
CA THR A 80 11.66 6.90 5.53
C THR A 80 11.41 5.53 6.12
N ASP A 81 10.80 5.42 7.30
CA ASP A 81 10.71 4.17 8.05
C ASP A 81 9.25 3.79 8.32
N MET A 82 8.84 2.63 7.85
CA MET A 82 7.54 2.04 8.12
C MET A 82 7.73 0.60 8.58
N PRO A 83 7.32 0.21 9.81
CA PRO A 83 7.43 -1.18 10.25
C PRO A 83 6.61 -2.09 9.33
N PHE A 84 7.02 -3.35 9.23
CA PHE A 84 6.22 -4.34 8.52
C PHE A 84 4.91 -4.59 9.28
N ILE A 85 3.81 -4.14 8.69
CA ILE A 85 2.46 -4.27 9.24
C ILE A 85 1.56 -5.05 8.29
N ALA A 86 0.61 -5.79 8.86
CA ALA A 86 -0.52 -6.34 8.13
C ALA A 86 -1.79 -5.70 8.69
N LEU A 87 -2.57 -5.06 7.85
CA LEU A 87 -3.83 -4.43 8.22
C LEU A 87 -4.99 -5.17 7.56
N VAL A 88 -5.94 -5.60 8.38
CA VAL A 88 -7.15 -6.31 7.96
C VAL A 88 -8.35 -5.42 8.19
N ASN A 89 -9.22 -5.32 7.19
CA ASN A 89 -10.40 -4.45 7.16
C ASN A 89 -10.07 -2.98 7.49
N PRO A 90 -9.09 -2.35 6.86
CA PRO A 90 -8.74 -0.98 7.16
C PRO A 90 -9.85 -0.01 6.77
N GLU A 91 -10.08 0.96 7.64
CA GLU A 91 -10.89 2.15 7.43
C GLU A 91 -9.96 3.37 7.57
N VAL A 92 -9.81 4.15 6.51
CA VAL A 92 -8.89 5.28 6.44
C VAL A 92 -9.69 6.58 6.40
N THR A 93 -9.35 7.52 7.28
CA THR A 93 -9.97 8.84 7.35
C THR A 93 -8.88 9.92 7.36
N PRO A 94 -8.93 10.92 6.46
CA PRO A 94 -8.06 12.09 6.54
C PRO A 94 -8.23 12.82 7.87
N VAL A 95 -7.11 13.21 8.50
CA VAL A 95 -7.10 13.99 9.76
C VAL A 95 -7.14 15.49 9.49
N SER A 96 -6.61 15.91 8.33
CA SER A 96 -6.59 17.31 7.90
C SER A 96 -7.01 17.43 6.44
N SER A 97 -7.26 18.66 5.99
CA SER A 97 -7.51 18.97 4.58
C SER A 97 -6.23 19.11 3.75
N GLU A 98 -5.07 18.93 4.37
CA GLU A 98 -3.79 19.02 3.69
C GLU A 98 -3.58 17.85 2.75
N VAL A 99 -3.28 18.16 1.49
CA VAL A 99 -3.06 17.19 0.42
C VAL A 99 -1.69 17.45 -0.19
N ILE A 100 -0.86 16.42 -0.21
CA ILE A 100 0.49 16.49 -0.78
C ILE A 100 0.57 15.56 -1.98
N SER A 101 1.04 16.10 -3.11
CA SER A 101 1.35 15.29 -4.30
C SER A 101 2.71 14.62 -4.14
N GLY A 102 2.79 13.35 -4.49
CA GLY A 102 4.04 12.59 -4.47
C GLY A 102 4.00 11.47 -5.49
N TRP A 103 5.18 11.01 -5.89
CA TRP A 103 5.34 9.97 -6.88
C TRP A 103 4.90 8.61 -6.37
N GLU A 104 4.03 7.95 -7.11
CA GLU A 104 3.60 6.57 -6.85
C GLU A 104 3.86 5.67 -8.05
N GLY A 105 4.26 4.45 -7.76
CA GLY A 105 4.26 3.32 -8.67
C GLY A 105 3.44 2.18 -8.09
N CYS A 106 3.21 1.12 -8.85
CA CYS A 106 2.42 -0.02 -8.39
C CYS A 106 2.97 -1.32 -8.99
N LEU A 107 3.08 -2.38 -8.18
CA LEU A 107 3.49 -3.71 -8.65
C LEU A 107 2.55 -4.28 -9.73
N SER A 108 1.27 -3.89 -9.68
CA SER A 108 0.29 -4.25 -10.71
C SER A 108 0.38 -3.42 -12.00
N ILE A 109 1.21 -2.36 -12.00
CA ILE A 109 1.43 -1.44 -13.13
C ILE A 109 2.95 -1.20 -13.21
N PRO A 110 3.71 -2.24 -13.61
CA PRO A 110 5.16 -2.15 -13.60
C PRO A 110 5.69 -1.07 -14.54
N ASP A 111 6.85 -0.55 -14.19
CA ASP A 111 7.63 0.39 -14.99
C ASP A 111 6.99 1.78 -15.22
N ILE A 112 5.86 2.06 -14.57
CA ILE A 112 5.15 3.35 -14.71
C ILE A 112 4.92 3.95 -13.32
N ARG A 113 5.03 5.28 -13.23
CA ARG A 113 4.67 6.07 -12.06
C ARG A 113 4.04 7.41 -12.44
N GLY A 114 3.47 8.08 -11.45
CA GLY A 114 2.87 9.40 -11.63
C GLY A 114 2.69 10.13 -10.30
N LEU A 115 2.48 11.44 -10.36
CA LEU A 115 2.17 12.25 -9.19
C LEU A 115 0.73 12.06 -8.74
N VAL A 116 0.57 11.66 -7.49
CA VAL A 116 -0.74 11.36 -6.89
C VAL A 116 -0.96 12.26 -5.68
N PRO A 117 -2.05 13.04 -5.64
CA PRO A 117 -2.44 13.79 -4.46
C PRO A 117 -2.99 12.84 -3.38
N ARG A 118 -2.46 12.95 -2.16
CA ARG A 118 -2.90 12.18 -0.99
C ARG A 118 -3.05 13.08 0.23
N ALA A 119 -3.96 12.72 1.13
CA ALA A 119 -3.96 13.33 2.46
C ALA A 119 -2.61 13.08 3.14
N ASP A 120 -1.99 14.15 3.66
CA ASP A 120 -0.69 14.04 4.34
C ASP A 120 -0.80 13.27 5.66
N ARG A 121 -1.90 13.48 6.40
CA ARG A 121 -2.16 12.80 7.67
C ARG A 121 -3.47 12.06 7.63
N ILE A 122 -3.44 10.81 8.10
CA ILE A 122 -4.60 9.91 8.15
C ILE A 122 -4.72 9.27 9.52
N HIS A 123 -5.95 8.97 9.89
CA HIS A 123 -6.30 8.06 10.97
C HIS A 123 -6.82 6.76 10.38
N VAL A 124 -6.33 5.63 10.87
CA VAL A 124 -6.64 4.28 10.38
C VAL A 124 -7.21 3.45 11.51
N LYS A 125 -8.38 2.87 11.29
CA LYS A 125 -8.94 1.79 12.13
C LYS A 125 -8.83 0.48 11.38
N ALA A 126 -8.28 -0.55 12.00
CA ALA A 126 -8.09 -1.86 11.37
C ALA A 126 -8.01 -2.96 12.41
N TYR A 127 -7.80 -4.19 11.96
CA TYR A 127 -7.32 -5.27 12.79
C TYR A 127 -5.89 -5.62 12.41
N ASP A 128 -5.07 -5.97 13.41
CA ASP A 128 -3.75 -6.54 13.17
C ASP A 128 -3.85 -8.03 12.78
N ARG A 129 -2.71 -8.64 12.44
CA ARG A 129 -2.69 -10.08 12.10
C ARG A 129 -3.09 -10.99 13.25
N GLN A 130 -3.09 -10.52 14.49
CA GLN A 130 -3.56 -11.25 15.67
C GLN A 130 -5.07 -11.09 15.89
N GLY A 131 -5.76 -10.31 15.05
CA GLY A 131 -7.19 -10.03 15.18
C GLY A 131 -7.51 -9.01 16.29
N ARG A 132 -6.54 -8.26 16.77
CA ARG A 132 -6.75 -7.17 17.74
C ARG A 132 -7.10 -5.90 16.97
N ALA A 133 -8.10 -5.17 17.44
CA ALA A 133 -8.40 -3.85 16.91
C ALA A 133 -7.21 -2.89 17.18
N VAL A 134 -6.81 -2.16 16.16
CA VAL A 134 -5.72 -1.17 16.20
C VAL A 134 -6.21 0.15 15.62
N GLU A 135 -5.73 1.24 16.20
CA GLU A 135 -5.89 2.59 15.67
C GLU A 135 -4.49 3.19 15.47
N ILE A 136 -4.25 3.76 14.30
CA ILE A 136 -2.95 4.26 13.87
C ILE A 136 -3.15 5.67 13.32
N GLU A 137 -2.33 6.62 13.73
CA GLU A 137 -2.11 7.86 12.99
C GLU A 137 -0.85 7.70 12.14
N ALA A 138 -0.95 8.09 10.88
CA ALA A 138 0.16 8.04 9.94
C ALA A 138 0.27 9.36 9.17
N GLN A 139 1.51 9.77 8.86
CA GLN A 139 1.83 10.96 8.09
C GLN A 139 2.90 10.66 7.04
N GLY A 140 2.98 11.48 5.99
CA GLY A 140 4.01 11.38 4.96
C GLY A 140 3.94 10.06 4.17
N LEU A 141 5.08 9.41 3.98
CA LEU A 141 5.17 8.16 3.22
C LEU A 141 4.31 7.02 3.78
N PRO A 142 4.29 6.73 5.09
CA PRO A 142 3.37 5.73 5.65
C PRO A 142 1.89 6.01 5.33
N ALA A 143 1.46 7.28 5.45
CA ALA A 143 0.09 7.65 5.11
C ALA A 143 -0.23 7.42 3.63
N ARG A 144 0.71 7.74 2.73
CA ARG A 144 0.60 7.52 1.29
C ARG A 144 0.47 6.03 0.98
N VAL A 145 1.37 5.20 1.52
CA VAL A 145 1.34 3.74 1.29
C VAL A 145 0.03 3.13 1.77
N ILE A 146 -0.42 3.46 2.98
CA ILE A 146 -1.69 2.94 3.51
C ILE A 146 -2.88 3.34 2.63
N GLN A 147 -2.93 4.58 2.14
CA GLN A 147 -3.97 5.03 1.21
C GLN A 147 -3.91 4.28 -0.12
N HIS A 148 -2.69 4.07 -0.68
CA HIS A 148 -2.49 3.32 -1.91
C HIS A 148 -3.00 1.87 -1.78
N GLU A 149 -2.61 1.17 -0.72
CA GLU A 149 -3.04 -0.21 -0.50
C GLU A 149 -4.54 -0.32 -0.20
N THR A 150 -5.11 0.67 0.50
CA THR A 150 -6.56 0.73 0.74
C THR A 150 -7.34 0.94 -0.56
N ASP A 151 -6.82 1.75 -1.49
CA ASP A 151 -7.41 1.93 -2.81
C ASP A 151 -7.53 0.58 -3.56
N HIS A 152 -6.52 -0.28 -3.51
CA HIS A 152 -6.61 -1.62 -4.09
C HIS A 152 -7.74 -2.46 -3.50
N LEU A 153 -8.05 -2.29 -2.21
CA LEU A 153 -9.17 -2.96 -1.57
C LEU A 153 -10.54 -2.43 -2.04
N ASP A 154 -10.57 -1.22 -2.55
CA ASP A 154 -11.77 -0.56 -3.08
C ASP A 154 -11.85 -0.62 -4.64
N GLY A 155 -10.92 -1.33 -5.29
CA GLY A 155 -10.86 -1.49 -6.75
C GLY A 155 -10.36 -0.24 -7.47
N VAL A 156 -9.63 0.63 -6.79
CA VAL A 156 -9.05 1.88 -7.29
C VAL A 156 -7.57 1.68 -7.56
N LEU A 157 -7.05 2.27 -8.62
CA LEU A 157 -5.64 2.28 -8.98
C LEU A 157 -5.09 3.71 -8.84
N PHE A 158 -3.77 3.86 -8.68
CA PHE A 158 -3.18 5.16 -8.35
C PHE A 158 -3.49 6.25 -9.39
N PHE A 159 -3.56 5.91 -10.67
CA PHE A 159 -3.88 6.89 -11.71
C PHE A 159 -5.36 7.34 -11.70
N ASP A 160 -6.27 6.62 -11.05
CA ASP A 160 -7.64 7.10 -10.82
C ASP A 160 -7.67 8.28 -9.83
N ARG A 161 -6.58 8.46 -9.06
CA ARG A 161 -6.37 9.56 -8.11
C ARG A 161 -5.57 10.72 -8.68
N MET A 162 -4.89 10.52 -9.80
CA MET A 162 -4.12 11.59 -10.46
C MET A 162 -5.05 12.74 -10.90
N ALA A 163 -4.57 13.97 -10.76
CA ALA A 163 -5.32 15.14 -11.23
C ALA A 163 -5.40 15.19 -12.77
N ASN A 164 -4.32 14.76 -13.43
CA ASN A 164 -4.19 14.59 -14.88
C ASN A 164 -3.08 13.58 -15.17
N PHE A 165 -2.80 13.29 -16.43
CA PHE A 165 -1.76 12.34 -16.85
C PHE A 165 -0.43 12.99 -17.27
N GLU A 166 -0.22 14.29 -17.06
CA GLU A 166 0.99 15.00 -17.47
C GLU A 166 2.25 14.45 -16.78
N SER A 167 2.11 13.98 -15.51
CA SER A 167 3.18 13.36 -14.75
C SER A 167 3.31 11.84 -14.95
N LEU A 168 2.40 11.21 -15.74
CA LEU A 168 2.48 9.77 -15.97
C LEU A 168 3.69 9.45 -16.84
N THR A 169 4.64 8.68 -16.30
CA THR A 169 5.93 8.46 -16.94
C THR A 169 6.47 7.04 -16.71
N PHE A 170 7.33 6.58 -17.58
CA PHE A 170 8.11 5.37 -17.36
C PHE A 170 9.21 5.60 -16.33
N ASN A 171 9.59 4.55 -15.60
CA ASN A 171 10.59 4.63 -14.54
C ASN A 171 11.98 5.09 -15.01
N ASP A 172 12.38 4.77 -16.24
CA ASP A 172 13.64 5.22 -16.83
C ASP A 172 13.63 6.72 -17.17
N GLU A 173 12.51 7.24 -17.66
CA GLU A 173 12.31 8.66 -17.90
C GLU A 173 12.18 9.45 -16.58
N TYR A 174 11.49 8.87 -15.59
CA TYR A 174 11.43 9.43 -14.24
C TYR A 174 12.83 9.63 -13.66
N ARG A 175 13.69 8.60 -13.70
CA ARG A 175 15.07 8.68 -13.18
C ARG A 175 15.92 9.70 -13.94
N ARG A 176 15.63 9.94 -15.21
CA ARG A 176 16.42 10.85 -16.05
C ARG A 176 16.04 12.31 -15.86
N TYR A 177 14.76 12.61 -15.59
CA TYR A 177 14.24 13.97 -15.68
C TYR A 177 13.56 14.49 -14.43
N TRP A 178 13.23 13.62 -13.45
CA TRP A 178 12.42 14.00 -12.31
C TRP A 178 13.04 13.67 -10.95
N MET A 179 14.05 12.77 -10.88
CA MET A 179 14.68 12.41 -9.59
C MET A 179 15.52 13.53 -8.98
N ASP A 180 16.11 14.39 -9.79
CA ASP A 180 17.01 15.47 -9.31
C ASP A 180 16.23 16.66 -8.70
N ASP A 181 14.91 16.74 -8.92
CA ASP A 181 14.06 17.81 -8.37
C ASP A 181 13.61 17.56 -6.90
N GLU A 182 13.84 16.36 -6.34
CA GLU A 182 13.47 16.03 -4.97
C GLU A 182 14.57 16.34 -3.91
N GLU A 183 15.79 16.70 -4.33
CA GLU A 183 16.91 17.07 -3.44
C GLU A 183 17.06 18.60 -3.22
N THR A 184 16.14 19.41 -3.73
CA THR A 184 16.11 20.87 -3.53
C THR A 184 14.90 21.30 -2.73
#